data_425ebbc69e61901c25a281475ceb4372
#
_entry.id   425ebbc69e61901c25a281475ceb4372
#
_cell.length_a   1.000
_cell.length_b   1.000
_cell.length_c   1.000
_cell.angle_alpha   90.00
_cell.angle_beta   90.00
_cell.angle_gamma   90.00
#
_symmetry.space_group_name_H-M   'P 1'
#
loop_
_entity.id
_entity.type
_entity.pdbx_description
1 polymer ?
#
loop_
_entity_poly.entity_id
_entity_poly.type
_entity_poly.pdbx_seq_one_letter_code
_entity_poly.pdbx_strand_id
1 'polypeptide(L)'
;MIEQMNKQLASEGKAPFQLKTIPQGAPTSVWAAVVAPADEVGGKYCENCHVGKIVPDDVTITAVSEGLRGYAVDPTNAQALWKKSEEMVGESF
;
A
#
# COMPACT_ATOMS: atom_id res chain seq x y z
N MET A 1 -7.60 -3.91 -18.89
CA MET A 1 -7.72 -2.99 -17.74
C MET A 1 -6.75 -1.81 -17.82
N ILE A 2 -5.45 -2.03 -17.90
CA ILE A 2 -4.44 -0.96 -18.02
C ILE A 2 -4.62 -0.13 -19.30
N GLU A 3 -4.92 -0.78 -20.42
CA GLU A 3 -5.18 -0.08 -21.70
C GLU A 3 -6.36 0.88 -21.63
N GLN A 4 -7.47 0.45 -21.00
CA GLN A 4 -8.65 1.30 -20.83
C GLN A 4 -8.35 2.49 -19.92
N MET A 5 -7.62 2.25 -18.84
CA MET A 5 -7.18 3.28 -17.92
C MET A 5 -6.27 4.29 -18.62
N ASN A 6 -5.33 3.82 -19.44
CA ASN A 6 -4.44 4.69 -20.20
C ASN A 6 -5.17 5.51 -21.26
N LYS A 7 -6.20 4.94 -21.90
CA LYS A 7 -7.07 5.69 -22.82
C LYS A 7 -7.79 6.83 -22.11
N GLN A 8 -8.31 6.56 -20.92
CA GLN A 8 -8.97 7.57 -20.10
C GLN A 8 -7.99 8.66 -19.66
N LEU A 9 -6.81 8.27 -19.17
CA LEU A 9 -5.77 9.22 -18.78
C LEU A 9 -5.31 10.09 -19.95
N ALA A 10 -5.15 9.50 -21.13
CA ALA A 10 -4.80 10.24 -22.34
C ALA A 10 -5.88 11.27 -22.72
N SER A 11 -7.17 10.92 -22.58
CA SER A 11 -8.28 11.83 -22.83
C SER A 11 -8.31 13.02 -21.86
N GLU A 12 -7.76 12.84 -20.66
CA GLU A 12 -7.64 13.88 -19.63
C GLU A 12 -6.32 14.66 -19.71
N GLY A 13 -5.47 14.37 -20.70
CA GLY A 13 -4.16 15.01 -20.85
C GLY A 13 -3.12 14.56 -19.83
N LYS A 14 -3.33 13.41 -19.20
CA LYS A 14 -2.44 12.83 -18.17
C LYS A 14 -1.50 11.79 -18.78
N ALA A 15 -0.34 11.60 -18.14
CA ALA A 15 0.61 10.57 -18.50
C ALA A 15 0.00 9.16 -18.34
N PRO A 16 0.39 8.18 -19.18
CA PRO A 16 -0.09 6.82 -19.05
C PRO A 16 0.40 6.18 -17.73
N PHE A 17 -0.45 5.34 -17.17
CA PHE A 17 -0.08 4.53 -16.01
C PHE A 17 0.91 3.44 -16.44
N GLN A 18 1.99 3.32 -15.71
CA GLN A 18 3.00 2.28 -15.92
C GLN A 18 3.23 1.53 -14.61
N LEU A 19 3.25 0.20 -14.69
CA LEU A 19 3.68 -0.63 -13.57
C LEU A 19 5.17 -0.46 -13.34
N LYS A 20 5.59 -0.50 -12.08
CA LYS A 20 7.00 -0.52 -11.75
C LYS A 20 7.65 -1.80 -12.29
N THR A 21 8.87 -1.67 -12.80
CA THR A 21 9.71 -2.83 -13.09
C THR A 21 10.18 -3.47 -11.78
N ILE A 22 10.72 -4.68 -11.85
CA ILE A 22 11.27 -5.36 -10.65
C ILE A 22 12.34 -4.50 -9.96
N PRO A 23 13.34 -3.92 -10.69
CA PRO A 23 14.30 -3.02 -10.06
C PRO A 23 13.72 -1.74 -9.47
N GLN A 24 12.55 -1.31 -9.89
CA GLN A 24 11.85 -0.15 -9.34
C GLN A 24 10.96 -0.49 -8.15
N GLY A 25 10.46 -1.73 -8.09
CA GLY A 25 9.59 -2.19 -7.02
C GLY A 25 10.33 -2.73 -5.79
N ALA A 26 11.51 -3.29 -5.98
CA ALA A 26 12.30 -3.90 -4.91
C ALA A 26 12.91 -2.92 -3.87
N PRO A 27 13.29 -1.67 -4.22
CA PRO A 27 14.00 -0.78 -3.29
C PRO A 27 13.30 -0.52 -1.97
N THR A 28 11.97 -0.41 -1.94
CA THR A 28 11.22 -0.16 -0.70
C THR A 28 11.41 -1.30 0.30
N SER A 29 11.34 -2.55 -0.15
CA SER A 29 11.54 -3.72 0.72
C SER A 29 12.97 -3.78 1.27
N VAL A 30 13.97 -3.51 0.44
CA VAL A 30 15.37 -3.47 0.88
C VAL A 30 15.62 -2.33 1.85
N TRP A 31 15.10 -1.15 1.54
CA TRP A 31 15.22 0.02 2.40
C TRP A 31 14.59 -0.23 3.79
N ALA A 32 13.38 -0.76 3.84
CA ALA A 32 12.68 -1.04 5.10
C ALA A 32 13.36 -2.15 5.91
N ALA A 33 13.95 -3.15 5.24
CA ALA A 33 14.56 -4.29 5.91
C ALA A 33 15.96 -3.98 6.48
N VAL A 34 16.78 -3.19 5.78
CA VAL A 34 18.21 -3.09 6.13
C VAL A 34 18.76 -1.66 6.22
N VAL A 35 18.07 -0.65 5.72
CA VAL A 35 18.56 0.74 5.67
C VAL A 35 17.85 1.64 6.68
N ALA A 36 16.53 1.61 6.71
CA ALA A 36 15.73 2.48 7.57
C ALA A 36 15.87 2.07 9.05
N PRO A 37 15.89 3.04 9.99
CA PRO A 37 15.85 2.72 11.42
C PRO A 37 14.59 1.93 11.80
N ALA A 38 14.73 0.87 12.56
CA ALA A 38 13.63 -0.02 12.94
C ALA A 38 12.51 0.71 13.70
N ASP A 39 12.85 1.70 14.49
CA ASP A 39 11.88 2.51 15.24
C ASP A 39 11.06 3.45 14.34
N GLU A 40 11.53 3.78 13.15
CA GLU A 40 10.80 4.57 12.17
C GLU A 40 9.84 3.74 11.33
N VAL A 41 10.23 2.51 10.95
CA VAL A 41 9.48 1.69 10.01
C VAL A 41 8.73 0.52 10.64
N GLY A 42 9.07 0.14 11.88
CA GLY A 42 8.44 -0.99 12.56
C GLY A 42 6.92 -0.82 12.70
N GLY A 43 6.16 -1.78 12.19
CA GLY A 43 4.71 -1.73 12.22
C GLY A 43 4.07 -0.68 11.30
N LYS A 44 4.82 -0.09 10.39
CA LYS A 44 4.36 0.97 9.48
C LYS A 44 4.19 0.44 8.06
N TYR A 45 3.25 1.06 7.33
CA TYR A 45 3.15 0.89 5.89
C TYR A 45 4.22 1.75 5.21
N CYS A 46 4.95 1.15 4.29
CA CYS A 46 6.02 1.83 3.55
C CYS A 46 5.77 1.75 2.05
N GLU A 47 6.08 2.84 1.35
CA GLU A 47 5.98 2.95 -0.09
C GLU A 47 7.05 3.91 -0.62
N ASN A 48 7.58 3.66 -1.81
CA ASN A 48 8.60 4.51 -2.46
C ASN A 48 9.74 4.92 -1.52
N CYS A 49 10.22 3.98 -0.72
CA CYS A 49 11.32 4.17 0.27
C CYS A 49 11.01 5.24 1.33
N HIS A 50 9.76 5.33 1.76
CA HIS A 50 9.36 6.15 2.90
C HIS A 50 8.14 5.54 3.61
N VAL A 51 7.87 6.03 4.82
CA VAL A 51 6.66 5.66 5.56
C VAL A 51 5.46 6.34 4.92
N GLY A 52 4.45 5.56 4.57
CA GLY A 52 3.21 6.05 3.97
C GLY A 52 2.39 6.89 4.93
N LYS A 53 1.72 7.91 4.40
CA LYS A 53 0.84 8.79 5.18
C LYS A 53 -0.59 8.25 5.16
N ILE A 54 -1.30 8.45 6.27
CA ILE A 54 -2.73 8.16 6.33
C ILE A 54 -3.49 9.20 5.51
N VAL A 55 -4.28 8.72 4.56
CA VAL A 55 -5.11 9.55 3.69
C VAL A 55 -6.51 9.66 4.30
N PRO A 56 -7.05 10.88 4.50
CA PRO A 56 -8.41 11.06 5.01
C PRO A 56 -9.45 10.40 4.13
N ASP A 57 -10.56 9.94 4.74
CA ASP A 57 -11.61 9.19 4.04
C ASP A 57 -12.33 10.00 2.96
N ASP A 58 -12.32 11.32 3.05
CA ASP A 58 -12.91 12.24 2.08
C ASP A 58 -12.03 12.48 0.85
N VAL A 59 -10.77 12.05 0.88
CA VAL A 59 -9.84 12.16 -0.25
C VAL A 59 -9.94 10.93 -1.12
N THR A 60 -10.12 11.12 -2.43
CA THR A 60 -10.19 10.02 -3.40
C THR A 60 -8.81 9.39 -3.60
N ILE A 61 -8.74 8.08 -3.46
CA ILE A 61 -7.55 7.29 -3.80
C ILE A 61 -7.69 6.76 -5.23
N THR A 62 -6.68 7.00 -6.04
CA THR A 62 -6.57 6.50 -7.41
C THR A 62 -5.40 5.52 -7.54
N ALA A 63 -5.24 4.91 -8.71
CA ALA A 63 -4.15 3.98 -8.98
C ALA A 63 -2.74 4.61 -8.88
N VAL A 64 -2.66 5.93 -8.92
CA VAL A 64 -1.38 6.66 -8.84
C VAL A 64 -1.21 7.42 -7.53
N SER A 65 -2.17 7.31 -6.62
CA SER A 65 -2.10 7.95 -5.31
C SER A 65 -1.13 7.21 -4.39
N GLU A 66 -0.50 7.95 -3.51
CA GLU A 66 0.27 7.42 -2.39
C GLU A 66 -0.54 7.48 -1.09
N GLY A 67 -0.14 6.68 -0.11
CA GLY A 67 -0.76 6.65 1.21
C GLY A 67 -1.68 5.47 1.43
N LEU A 68 -2.32 5.45 2.58
CA LEU A 68 -3.22 4.39 3.00
C LEU A 68 -4.38 4.96 3.80
N ARG A 69 -5.48 4.23 3.85
CA ARG A 69 -6.62 4.56 4.71
C ARG A 69 -6.32 4.20 6.17
N GLY A 70 -6.86 4.98 7.09
CA GLY A 70 -6.68 4.75 8.53
C GLY A 70 -7.15 3.38 8.99
N TYR A 71 -8.20 2.82 8.40
CA TYR A 71 -8.70 1.49 8.75
C TYR A 71 -7.67 0.37 8.50
N ALA A 72 -6.73 0.58 7.58
CA ALA A 72 -5.71 -0.42 7.25
C ALA A 72 -4.68 -0.63 8.37
N VAL A 73 -4.54 0.34 9.27
CA VAL A 73 -3.61 0.28 10.41
C VAL A 73 -4.35 0.30 11.76
N ASP A 74 -5.65 0.11 11.76
CA ASP A 74 -6.47 0.06 12.97
C ASP A 74 -6.24 -1.26 13.70
N PRO A 75 -5.79 -1.26 14.98
CA PRO A 75 -5.53 -2.48 15.73
C PRO A 75 -6.76 -3.36 15.93
N THR A 76 -7.95 -2.77 16.07
CA THR A 76 -9.20 -3.53 16.21
C THR A 76 -9.52 -4.30 14.94
N ASN A 77 -9.35 -3.67 13.78
CA ASN A 77 -9.51 -4.33 12.48
C ASN A 77 -8.47 -5.44 12.29
N ALA A 78 -7.23 -5.21 12.71
CA ALA A 78 -6.16 -6.21 12.64
C ALA A 78 -6.48 -7.46 13.47
N GLN A 79 -6.97 -7.27 14.69
CA GLN A 79 -7.39 -8.38 15.56
C GLN A 79 -8.57 -9.14 14.98
N ALA A 80 -9.57 -8.44 14.44
CA ALA A 80 -10.72 -9.05 13.81
C ALA A 80 -10.34 -9.88 12.58
N LEU A 81 -9.44 -9.36 11.76
CA LEU A 81 -8.93 -10.07 10.58
C LEU A 81 -8.13 -11.31 10.99
N TRP A 82 -7.28 -11.20 12.00
CA TRP A 82 -6.51 -12.35 12.51
C TRP A 82 -7.42 -13.46 13.00
N LYS A 83 -8.41 -13.11 13.83
CA LYS A 83 -9.38 -14.08 14.35
C LYS A 83 -10.18 -14.74 13.22
N LYS A 84 -10.62 -13.96 12.24
CA LYS A 84 -11.34 -14.49 11.08
C LYS A 84 -10.47 -15.43 10.26
N SER A 85 -9.21 -15.10 10.09
CA SER A 85 -8.23 -15.95 9.39
C SER A 85 -8.02 -17.29 10.11
N GLU A 86 -7.90 -17.28 11.44
CA GLU A 86 -7.81 -18.48 12.24
C GLU A 86 -9.05 -19.38 12.07
N GLU A 87 -10.24 -18.78 12.10
CA GLU A 87 -11.50 -19.50 11.85
C GLU A 87 -11.53 -20.17 10.47
N MET A 88 -11.07 -19.44 9.46
CA MET A 88 -11.09 -19.93 8.07
C MET A 88 -10.13 -21.09 7.84
N VAL A 89 -8.99 -21.12 8.51
CA VAL A 89 -8.03 -22.23 8.39
C VAL A 89 -8.21 -23.31 9.45
N GLY A 90 -9.06 -23.08 10.44
CA GLY A 90 -9.35 -24.05 11.51
C GLY A 90 -8.22 -24.22 12.53
N GLU A 91 -7.33 -23.23 12.67
CA GLU A 91 -6.18 -23.27 13.58
C GLU A 91 -6.07 -21.96 14.36
N SER A 92 -5.51 -22.04 15.55
CA SER A 92 -5.18 -20.88 16.39
C SER A 92 -3.66 -20.76 16.54
N PHE A 93 -3.16 -19.53 16.53
CA PHE A 93 -1.73 -19.24 16.59
C PHE A 93 -1.35 -18.37 17.78
#